data_8761dab6d11c86b666643b3cea78436b
#
_entry.id   8761dab6d11c86b666643b3cea78436b
#
_cell.length_a   1.000
_cell.length_b   1.000
_cell.length_c   1.000
_cell.angle_alpha   90.00
_cell.angle_beta   90.00
_cell.angle_gamma   90.00
#
_symmetry.space_group_name_H-M   'P 1'
#
loop_
_entity.id
_entity.type
_entity.pdbx_description
1 polymer ?
#
loop_
_entity_poly.entity_id
_entity_poly.type
_entity_poly.pdbx_seq_one_letter_code
_entity_poly.pdbx_strand_id
1 'polypeptide(L)'
;MTSSLVGSEMCIRDSIRAVDKTQAKLSISDAERPVAIQIYGRDVDSMVEAARICEEARPDIIDLNFGCPVKKVAGKGAGSGMLRNVPLMLAITRAVVNAVKLPVTVKTRLGWDHDSRIIVELAEQLQDCGIAALAVHGRTRSQMYTGEADWTLIGKIKENPRMTIPVIGNGDITTPEGACAAFDRYGVDGVMVGRASIGAPWIFGEMKQYLREGRVTSLPISCKMEVLRRQLRESVERLDERRGILHIRRHLAATPLFKGIPHFRETRIAMLRAETLADLYPILDRVEDLLQDSAN
;
A
#
# COMPACT_ATOMS: atom_id res chain seq x y z
N MET A 1 -3.64 -15.18 3.63
CA MET A 1 -3.96 -13.89 4.28
C MET A 1 -4.02 -12.82 3.21
N THR A 2 -5.17 -12.25 2.97
CA THR A 2 -5.37 -11.14 2.05
C THR A 2 -5.21 -9.87 2.84
N SER A 3 -4.04 -9.29 2.88
CA SER A 3 -3.91 -7.92 3.35
C SER A 3 -4.02 -6.98 2.16
N SER A 4 -5.21 -6.53 1.85
CA SER A 4 -5.34 -5.26 1.17
C SER A 4 -5.01 -4.18 2.21
N LEU A 5 -3.74 -3.80 2.30
CA LEU A 5 -3.35 -2.61 3.03
C LEU A 5 -3.88 -1.40 2.26
N VAL A 6 -5.14 -1.07 2.45
CA VAL A 6 -5.66 0.25 2.11
C VAL A 6 -5.23 1.16 3.24
N GLY A 7 -3.94 1.55 3.22
CA GLY A 7 -3.40 2.45 4.22
C GLY A 7 -3.96 3.86 4.04
N SER A 8 -4.80 4.32 4.94
CA SER A 8 -5.03 5.75 5.09
C SER A 8 -3.83 6.33 5.84
N GLU A 9 -2.92 6.97 5.11
CA GLU A 9 -1.80 7.68 5.73
C GLU A 9 -2.32 8.91 6.48
N MET A 10 -2.15 8.90 7.80
CA MET A 10 -2.56 10.00 8.65
C MET A 10 -1.35 10.78 9.17
N CYS A 11 -1.35 12.10 8.92
CA CYS A 11 -0.37 12.98 9.52
C CYS A 11 -0.76 13.27 10.98
N ILE A 12 0.13 13.00 11.94
CA ILE A 12 -0.09 13.17 13.38
C ILE A 12 -0.65 14.55 13.72
N ARG A 13 -0.14 15.61 13.07
CA ARG A 13 -0.63 16.98 13.32
C ARG A 13 -2.12 17.14 13.04
N ASP A 14 -2.68 16.33 12.12
CA ASP A 14 -4.09 16.40 11.75
C ASP A 14 -4.95 15.55 12.70
N SER A 15 -4.40 14.46 13.29
CA SER A 15 -5.11 13.63 14.27
C SER A 15 -5.32 14.35 15.61
N ILE A 16 -4.27 14.99 16.12
CA ILE A 16 -4.32 15.73 17.39
C ILE A 16 -5.27 16.93 17.30
N ARG A 17 -5.48 17.48 16.12
CA ARG A 17 -6.36 18.66 15.92
C ARG A 17 -7.83 18.31 15.68
N ALA A 18 -8.23 17.02 15.78
CA ALA A 18 -9.60 16.56 15.60
C ALA A 18 -10.30 17.14 14.36
N VAL A 19 -9.57 17.22 13.23
CA VAL A 19 -10.13 17.74 11.98
C VAL A 19 -11.07 16.69 11.40
N ASP A 20 -12.30 17.07 11.03
CA ASP A 20 -13.33 16.18 10.43
C ASP A 20 -12.79 15.29 9.30
N LYS A 21 -11.85 15.80 8.51
CA LYS A 21 -11.17 15.04 7.46
C LYS A 21 -10.32 13.88 7.97
N THR A 22 -9.84 13.96 9.19
CA THR A 22 -9.03 12.91 9.83
C THR A 22 -9.94 11.83 10.39
N GLN A 23 -11.05 12.22 11.02
CA GLN A 23 -12.06 11.26 11.51
C GLN A 23 -12.65 10.42 10.36
N ALA A 24 -12.91 11.05 9.21
CA ALA A 24 -13.37 10.31 8.02
C ALA A 24 -12.37 9.25 7.52
N LYS A 25 -11.05 9.42 7.78
CA LYS A 25 -10.02 8.44 7.43
C LYS A 25 -9.91 7.29 8.45
N LEU A 26 -10.47 7.45 9.63
CA LEU A 26 -10.52 6.42 10.67
C LEU A 26 -11.77 5.51 10.53
N SER A 27 -12.70 5.85 9.66
CA SER A 27 -13.87 5.01 9.38
C SER A 27 -13.43 3.74 8.64
N ILE A 28 -13.72 2.61 9.24
CA ILE A 28 -13.38 1.26 8.75
C ILE A 28 -14.69 0.53 8.46
N SER A 29 -14.77 -0.11 7.30
CA SER A 29 -15.82 -1.07 6.96
C SER A 29 -15.39 -2.49 7.31
N ASP A 30 -16.30 -3.33 7.77
CA ASP A 30 -16.00 -4.75 8.05
C ASP A 30 -15.56 -5.51 6.79
N ALA A 31 -15.99 -5.07 5.62
CA ALA A 31 -15.56 -5.62 4.33
C ALA A 31 -14.06 -5.36 4.01
N GLU A 32 -13.44 -4.36 4.66
CA GLU A 32 -12.02 -4.02 4.48
C GLU A 32 -11.09 -4.85 5.37
N ARG A 33 -11.64 -5.62 6.33
CA ARG A 33 -10.84 -6.38 7.31
C ARG A 33 -10.14 -7.61 6.69
N PRO A 34 -8.92 -7.91 7.14
CA PRO A 34 -8.13 -7.19 8.14
C PRO A 34 -7.54 -5.89 7.58
N VAL A 35 -7.60 -4.81 8.37
CA VAL A 35 -7.16 -3.47 7.97
C VAL A 35 -6.14 -2.88 8.96
N ALA A 36 -5.12 -2.22 8.42
CA ALA A 36 -4.15 -1.47 9.21
C ALA A 36 -4.37 0.03 9.04
N ILE A 37 -4.34 0.78 10.14
CA ILE A 37 -4.21 2.23 10.11
C ILE A 37 -2.72 2.57 10.21
N GLN A 38 -2.22 3.32 9.20
CA GLN A 38 -0.82 3.72 9.17
C GLN A 38 -0.66 5.16 9.66
N ILE A 39 0.27 5.37 10.61
CA ILE A 39 0.63 6.66 11.16
C ILE A 39 2.11 6.99 10.90
N TYR A 40 2.46 8.27 10.83
CA TYR A 40 3.84 8.71 10.72
C TYR A 40 4.09 10.00 11.49
N GLY A 41 5.29 10.15 12.01
CA GLY A 41 5.71 11.33 12.76
C GLY A 41 7.17 11.27 13.16
N ARG A 42 7.58 12.19 14.04
CA ARG A 42 8.96 12.35 14.52
C ARG A 42 9.05 12.73 16.00
N ASP A 43 7.95 12.65 16.69
CA ASP A 43 7.85 13.01 18.10
C ASP A 43 7.18 11.85 18.85
N VAL A 44 7.75 11.45 19.97
CA VAL A 44 7.33 10.26 20.71
C VAL A 44 5.90 10.43 21.24
N ASP A 45 5.64 11.54 21.94
CA ASP A 45 4.35 11.74 22.61
C ASP A 45 3.21 11.87 21.61
N SER A 46 3.44 12.61 20.53
CA SER A 46 2.48 12.74 19.43
C SER A 46 2.18 11.41 18.73
N MET A 47 3.20 10.53 18.58
CA MET A 47 3.02 9.20 17.97
C MET A 47 2.22 8.27 18.89
N VAL A 48 2.45 8.33 20.19
CA VAL A 48 1.70 7.58 21.19
C VAL A 48 0.24 8.02 21.22
N GLU A 49 -0.01 9.33 21.24
CA GLU A 49 -1.36 9.88 21.22
C GLU A 49 -2.11 9.50 19.93
N ALA A 50 -1.46 9.63 18.77
CA ALA A 50 -2.04 9.21 17.50
C ALA A 50 -2.37 7.71 17.47
N ALA A 51 -1.51 6.86 18.03
CA ALA A 51 -1.73 5.42 18.09
C ALA A 51 -2.95 5.08 18.95
N ARG A 52 -3.14 5.75 20.09
CA ARG A 52 -4.32 5.58 20.96
C ARG A 52 -5.61 5.99 20.26
N ILE A 53 -5.60 7.14 19.57
CA ILE A 53 -6.74 7.59 18.76
C ILE A 53 -7.06 6.59 17.64
N CYS A 54 -6.04 6.01 17.00
CA CYS A 54 -6.23 4.96 15.99
C CYS A 54 -6.81 3.68 16.61
N GLU A 55 -6.38 3.30 17.81
CA GLU A 55 -6.90 2.13 18.50
C GLU A 55 -8.40 2.24 18.82
N GLU A 56 -8.89 3.46 19.14
CA GLU A 56 -10.33 3.72 19.34
C GLU A 56 -11.18 3.45 18.10
N ALA A 57 -10.60 3.63 16.90
CA ALA A 57 -11.24 3.29 15.63
C ALA A 57 -11.27 1.78 15.34
N ARG A 58 -10.65 0.95 16.19
CA ARG A 58 -10.64 -0.51 16.15
C ARG A 58 -10.12 -1.09 14.81
N PRO A 59 -8.98 -0.66 14.26
CA PRO A 59 -8.35 -1.41 13.19
C PRO A 59 -7.86 -2.76 13.70
N ASP A 60 -7.41 -3.63 12.80
CA ASP A 60 -6.77 -4.89 13.19
C ASP A 60 -5.28 -4.69 13.54
N ILE A 61 -4.66 -3.67 12.97
CA ILE A 61 -3.21 -3.38 13.10
C ILE A 61 -2.99 -1.86 13.10
N ILE A 62 -2.01 -1.41 13.89
CA ILE A 62 -1.43 -0.06 13.77
C ILE A 62 -0.08 -0.19 13.09
N ASP A 63 0.13 0.51 11.95
CA ASP A 63 1.37 0.46 11.20
C ASP A 63 2.15 1.78 11.29
N LEU A 64 3.46 1.69 11.57
CA LEU A 64 4.35 2.83 11.65
C LEU A 64 5.08 3.05 10.32
N ASN A 65 4.88 4.20 9.69
CA ASN A 65 5.52 4.53 8.44
C ASN A 65 6.87 5.20 8.65
N PHE A 66 7.94 4.44 8.44
CA PHE A 66 9.30 4.93 8.34
C PHE A 66 9.89 4.78 6.93
N GLY A 67 9.01 4.73 5.91
CA GLY A 67 9.40 4.51 4.52
C GLY A 67 9.00 5.60 3.53
N CYS A 68 8.13 6.56 3.89
CA CYS A 68 7.66 7.61 2.97
C CYS A 68 8.82 8.52 2.51
N PRO A 69 9.18 8.55 1.19
CA PRO A 69 10.34 9.28 0.71
C PRO A 69 10.04 10.75 0.34
N VAL A 70 8.77 11.17 0.40
CA VAL A 70 8.31 12.48 -0.05
C VAL A 70 9.03 13.60 0.71
N LYS A 71 9.61 14.58 -0.04
CA LYS A 71 10.45 15.64 0.53
C LYS A 71 9.81 16.39 1.71
N LYS A 72 8.51 16.70 1.64
CA LYS A 72 7.80 17.41 2.71
C LYS A 72 7.62 16.56 3.99
N VAL A 73 7.75 15.23 3.93
CA VAL A 73 7.71 14.30 5.07
C VAL A 73 9.13 13.98 5.53
N ALA A 74 9.93 13.36 4.65
CA ALA A 74 11.29 12.92 4.95
C ALA A 74 12.25 14.08 5.26
N GLY A 75 12.10 15.23 4.58
CA GLY A 75 12.89 16.43 4.84
C GLY A 75 12.61 17.08 6.21
N LYS A 76 11.48 16.75 6.83
CA LYS A 76 11.14 17.17 8.20
C LYS A 76 11.51 16.13 9.26
N GLY A 77 12.20 15.05 8.88
CA GLY A 77 12.65 13.99 9.79
C GLY A 77 11.60 12.91 10.10
N ALA A 78 10.42 12.93 9.43
CA ALA A 78 9.40 11.89 9.56
C ALA A 78 9.46 10.89 8.39
N GLY A 79 8.69 9.81 8.45
CA GLY A 79 8.72 8.78 7.43
C GLY A 79 10.14 8.24 7.22
N SER A 80 10.64 8.15 5.98
CA SER A 80 12.00 7.69 5.73
C SER A 80 13.10 8.63 6.26
N GLY A 81 12.78 9.84 6.71
CA GLY A 81 13.70 10.72 7.41
C GLY A 81 14.21 10.13 8.73
N MET A 82 13.43 9.24 9.34
CA MET A 82 13.79 8.51 10.57
C MET A 82 14.98 7.57 10.36
N LEU A 83 15.26 7.10 9.13
CA LEU A 83 16.45 6.28 8.81
C LEU A 83 17.78 7.00 9.11
N ARG A 84 17.75 8.31 9.30
CA ARG A 84 18.90 9.13 9.73
C ARG A 84 18.99 9.31 11.25
N ASN A 85 17.98 8.85 12.00
CA ASN A 85 17.92 8.94 13.45
C ASN A 85 17.32 7.65 14.03
N VAL A 86 18.07 6.56 13.95
CA VAL A 86 17.65 5.23 14.42
C VAL A 86 17.30 5.24 15.91
N PRO A 87 18.06 5.89 16.82
CA PRO A 87 17.68 5.94 18.23
C PRO A 87 16.26 6.50 18.46
N LEU A 88 15.89 7.57 17.76
CA LEU A 88 14.55 8.13 17.88
C LEU A 88 13.50 7.22 17.23
N MET A 89 13.81 6.58 16.10
CA MET A 89 12.93 5.58 15.48
C MET A 89 12.57 4.46 16.45
N LEU A 90 13.57 3.90 17.11
CA LEU A 90 13.39 2.81 18.11
C LEU A 90 12.64 3.30 19.35
N ALA A 91 12.93 4.51 19.83
CA ALA A 91 12.22 5.12 20.95
C ALA A 91 10.71 5.29 20.65
N ILE A 92 10.37 5.82 19.47
CA ILE A 92 8.98 5.96 19.00
C ILE A 92 8.33 4.58 18.91
N THR A 93 8.99 3.61 18.26
CA THR A 93 8.44 2.26 18.07
C THR A 93 8.11 1.61 19.40
N ARG A 94 9.05 1.62 20.34
CA ARG A 94 8.89 1.03 21.68
C ARG A 94 7.77 1.73 22.47
N ALA A 95 7.71 3.05 22.41
CA ALA A 95 6.69 3.83 23.11
C ALA A 95 5.28 3.52 22.57
N VAL A 96 5.12 3.42 21.25
CA VAL A 96 3.84 3.06 20.62
C VAL A 96 3.45 1.63 20.96
N VAL A 97 4.36 0.66 20.83
CA VAL A 97 4.09 -0.76 21.19
C VAL A 97 3.60 -0.89 22.62
N ASN A 98 4.21 -0.14 23.57
CA ASN A 98 3.81 -0.18 24.97
C ASN A 98 2.51 0.57 25.28
N ALA A 99 2.05 1.45 24.38
CA ALA A 99 0.92 2.34 24.62
C ALA A 99 -0.43 1.77 24.12
N VAL A 100 -0.41 0.77 23.24
CA VAL A 100 -1.61 0.19 22.61
C VAL A 100 -1.66 -1.33 22.82
N LYS A 101 -2.86 -1.92 22.68
CA LYS A 101 -3.07 -3.37 22.78
C LYS A 101 -3.05 -4.08 21.43
N LEU A 102 -3.28 -3.32 20.35
CA LEU A 102 -3.28 -3.86 18.99
C LEU A 102 -1.86 -4.21 18.54
N PRO A 103 -1.71 -5.18 17.62
CA PRO A 103 -0.44 -5.46 16.99
C PRO A 103 0.10 -4.20 16.29
N VAL A 104 1.36 -3.88 16.55
CA VAL A 104 2.05 -2.77 15.88
C VAL A 104 3.00 -3.34 14.84
N THR A 105 2.94 -2.83 13.60
CA THR A 105 3.87 -3.18 12.53
C THR A 105 4.67 -1.96 12.09
N VAL A 106 5.77 -2.20 11.38
CA VAL A 106 6.61 -1.14 10.83
C VAL A 106 6.78 -1.34 9.34
N LYS A 107 6.60 -0.26 8.57
CA LYS A 107 6.99 -0.22 7.16
C LYS A 107 8.14 0.75 6.93
N THR A 108 9.25 0.25 6.35
CA THR A 108 10.47 1.04 6.11
C THR A 108 11.10 0.76 4.75
N ARG A 109 12.35 1.24 4.55
CA ARG A 109 13.18 1.06 3.35
C ARG A 109 14.55 0.49 3.74
N LEU A 110 15.39 0.17 2.73
CA LEU A 110 16.73 -0.38 2.93
C LEU A 110 17.66 0.55 3.72
N GLY A 111 17.44 1.84 3.63
CA GLY A 111 18.24 2.89 4.24
C GLY A 111 17.92 4.26 3.64
N TRP A 112 18.67 5.29 4.04
CA TRP A 112 18.53 6.64 3.49
C TRP A 112 19.06 6.73 2.05
N ASP A 113 20.26 6.27 1.83
CA ASP A 113 20.94 6.22 0.53
C ASP A 113 21.73 4.92 0.35
N HIS A 114 22.55 4.85 -0.70
CA HIS A 114 23.32 3.65 -1.02
C HIS A 114 24.32 3.28 0.10
N ASP A 115 24.94 4.30 0.72
CA ASP A 115 26.02 4.10 1.69
C ASP A 115 25.51 3.82 3.10
N SER A 116 24.23 4.11 3.35
CA SER A 116 23.54 3.94 4.65
C SER A 116 22.42 2.90 4.59
N ARG A 117 22.65 1.76 3.93
CA ARG A 117 21.70 0.63 3.88
C ARG A 117 21.80 -0.21 5.16
N ILE A 118 21.07 0.20 6.18
CA ILE A 118 21.15 -0.33 7.56
C ILE A 118 20.07 -1.36 7.89
N ILE A 119 19.26 -1.79 6.90
CA ILE A 119 18.01 -2.51 7.18
C ILE A 119 18.23 -3.86 7.88
N VAL A 120 19.36 -4.55 7.64
CA VAL A 120 19.60 -5.88 8.21
C VAL A 120 19.74 -5.78 9.74
N GLU A 121 20.57 -4.86 10.22
CA GLU A 121 20.75 -4.62 11.65
C GLU A 121 19.54 -3.91 12.29
N LEU A 122 18.92 -2.99 11.52
CA LEU A 122 17.73 -2.27 11.98
C LEU A 122 16.53 -3.20 12.18
N ALA A 123 16.38 -4.23 11.35
CA ALA A 123 15.26 -5.18 11.44
C ALA A 123 15.22 -5.88 12.81
N GLU A 124 16.36 -6.36 13.28
CA GLU A 124 16.46 -7.00 14.60
C GLU A 124 16.15 -6.01 15.74
N GLN A 125 16.69 -4.78 15.65
CA GLN A 125 16.43 -3.75 16.66
C GLN A 125 14.93 -3.35 16.72
N LEU A 126 14.25 -3.33 15.56
CA LEU A 126 12.81 -3.06 15.50
C LEU A 126 12.01 -4.24 16.10
N GLN A 127 12.41 -5.48 15.82
CA GLN A 127 11.81 -6.65 16.46
C GLN A 127 11.95 -6.58 17.99
N ASP A 128 13.12 -6.21 18.49
CA ASP A 128 13.38 -6.05 19.93
C ASP A 128 12.56 -4.91 20.58
N CYS A 129 11.95 -4.04 19.78
CA CYS A 129 10.95 -3.08 20.27
C CYS A 129 9.56 -3.71 20.46
N GLY A 130 9.34 -4.96 20.02
CA GLY A 130 8.07 -5.68 20.17
C GLY A 130 7.08 -5.52 19.02
N ILE A 131 7.54 -5.16 17.81
CA ILE A 131 6.65 -5.12 16.65
C ILE A 131 6.20 -6.52 16.23
N ALA A 132 4.98 -6.60 15.67
CA ALA A 132 4.38 -7.87 15.23
C ALA A 132 4.80 -8.32 13.82
N ALA A 133 5.22 -7.38 12.95
CA ALA A 133 5.74 -7.67 11.61
C ALA A 133 6.53 -6.47 11.07
N LEU A 134 7.43 -6.75 10.10
CA LEU A 134 8.23 -5.74 9.43
C LEU A 134 8.01 -5.80 7.91
N ALA A 135 7.60 -4.70 7.30
CA ALA A 135 7.52 -4.55 5.84
C ALA A 135 8.68 -3.68 5.31
N VAL A 136 9.42 -4.20 4.33
CA VAL A 136 10.60 -3.53 3.79
C VAL A 136 10.46 -3.28 2.30
N HIS A 137 10.58 -2.02 1.88
CA HIS A 137 10.70 -1.68 0.46
C HIS A 137 12.16 -1.82 0.00
N GLY A 138 12.40 -2.62 -1.03
CA GLY A 138 13.72 -2.91 -1.62
C GLY A 138 14.40 -1.72 -2.31
N ARG A 139 14.16 -0.50 -1.85
CA ARG A 139 14.81 0.74 -2.30
C ARG A 139 15.22 1.60 -1.12
N THR A 140 16.26 2.40 -1.30
CA THR A 140 16.60 3.46 -0.36
C THR A 140 15.65 4.65 -0.50
N ARG A 141 15.71 5.60 0.45
CA ARG A 141 14.96 6.86 0.32
C ARG A 141 15.42 7.67 -0.90
N SER A 142 16.72 7.74 -1.15
CA SER A 142 17.28 8.52 -2.26
C SER A 142 16.83 8.03 -3.63
N GLN A 143 16.68 6.72 -3.79
CA GLN A 143 16.14 6.13 -5.02
C GLN A 143 14.68 6.50 -5.27
N MET A 144 13.91 6.81 -4.23
CA MET A 144 12.45 7.01 -4.34
C MET A 144 11.75 5.83 -5.04
N TYR A 145 11.56 5.92 -6.36
CA TYR A 145 10.96 4.89 -7.22
C TYR A 145 11.80 4.60 -8.47
N THR A 146 13.02 5.15 -8.56
CA THR A 146 13.93 4.93 -9.69
C THR A 146 14.71 3.63 -9.54
N GLY A 147 15.19 3.08 -10.67
CA GLY A 147 15.87 1.79 -10.71
C GLY A 147 14.96 0.62 -10.30
N GLU A 148 15.55 -0.50 -9.99
CA GLU A 148 14.87 -1.71 -9.53
C GLU A 148 14.93 -1.85 -8.01
N ALA A 149 13.93 -2.54 -7.43
CA ALA A 149 13.94 -2.89 -6.01
C ALA A 149 14.95 -4.02 -5.76
N ASP A 150 15.90 -3.77 -4.87
CA ASP A 150 16.87 -4.76 -4.43
C ASP A 150 16.32 -5.55 -3.23
N TRP A 151 16.01 -6.81 -3.45
CA TRP A 151 15.47 -7.71 -2.43
C TRP A 151 16.55 -8.49 -1.67
N THR A 152 17.82 -8.38 -2.06
CA THR A 152 18.91 -9.17 -1.44
C THR A 152 19.05 -8.89 0.06
N LEU A 153 18.91 -7.64 0.49
CA LEU A 153 18.95 -7.29 1.91
C LEU A 153 17.69 -7.74 2.66
N ILE A 154 16.54 -7.85 1.96
CA ILE A 154 15.33 -8.41 2.57
C ILE A 154 15.52 -9.91 2.83
N GLY A 155 16.09 -10.63 1.88
CA GLY A 155 16.49 -12.03 2.07
C GLY A 155 17.49 -12.22 3.24
N LYS A 156 18.49 -11.34 3.35
CA LYS A 156 19.43 -11.37 4.47
C LYS A 156 18.78 -11.17 5.84
N ILE A 157 17.71 -10.40 5.93
CA ILE A 157 16.93 -10.30 7.18
C ILE A 157 16.35 -11.68 7.52
N LYS A 158 15.81 -12.40 6.54
CA LYS A 158 15.24 -13.75 6.76
C LYS A 158 16.28 -14.83 7.06
N GLU A 159 17.51 -14.65 6.60
CA GLU A 159 18.64 -15.54 6.93
C GLU A 159 19.12 -15.39 8.39
N ASN A 160 18.76 -14.29 9.08
CA ASN A 160 19.11 -14.08 10.47
C ASN A 160 18.25 -14.97 11.39
N PRO A 161 18.85 -15.96 12.10
CA PRO A 161 18.10 -16.89 12.96
C PRO A 161 17.42 -16.22 14.15
N ARG A 162 17.80 -14.99 14.49
CA ARG A 162 17.15 -14.20 15.54
C ARG A 162 15.86 -13.52 15.07
N MET A 163 15.63 -13.44 13.76
CA MET A 163 14.39 -12.86 13.21
C MET A 163 13.26 -13.89 13.28
N THR A 164 12.34 -13.67 14.21
CA THR A 164 11.21 -14.57 14.49
C THR A 164 9.86 -14.00 14.03
N ILE A 165 9.78 -12.68 13.81
CA ILE A 165 8.56 -12.05 13.31
C ILE A 165 8.44 -12.15 11.78
N PRO A 166 7.23 -12.08 11.22
CA PRO A 166 7.03 -12.03 9.79
C PRO A 166 7.74 -10.85 9.12
N VAL A 167 8.44 -11.12 8.02
CA VAL A 167 9.08 -10.13 7.14
C VAL A 167 8.35 -10.08 5.81
N ILE A 168 7.84 -8.90 5.46
CA ILE A 168 7.04 -8.65 4.26
C ILE A 168 7.90 -7.85 3.27
N GLY A 169 8.20 -8.47 2.13
CA GLY A 169 8.94 -7.80 1.06
C GLY A 169 8.04 -6.90 0.21
N ASN A 170 8.57 -5.76 -0.20
CA ASN A 170 7.87 -4.79 -1.05
C ASN A 170 8.79 -4.21 -2.13
N GLY A 171 8.25 -3.94 -3.29
CA GLY A 171 8.92 -3.30 -4.42
C GLY A 171 8.87 -4.16 -5.68
N ASP A 172 8.33 -3.56 -6.75
CA ASP A 172 8.26 -4.10 -8.11
C ASP A 172 7.56 -5.46 -8.28
N ILE A 173 6.74 -5.87 -7.32
CA ILE A 173 5.86 -7.02 -7.48
C ILE A 173 4.68 -6.58 -8.35
N THR A 174 4.67 -7.09 -9.60
CA THR A 174 3.71 -6.70 -10.63
C THR A 174 2.99 -7.88 -11.26
N THR A 175 3.43 -9.11 -11.01
CA THR A 175 2.85 -10.33 -11.54
C THR A 175 2.73 -11.42 -10.47
N PRO A 176 1.86 -12.42 -10.66
CA PRO A 176 1.75 -13.59 -9.80
C PRO A 176 3.06 -14.38 -9.70
N GLU A 177 3.76 -14.56 -10.84
CA GLU A 177 5.05 -15.26 -10.91
C GLU A 177 6.12 -14.52 -10.10
N GLY A 178 6.16 -13.17 -10.22
CA GLY A 178 7.08 -12.34 -9.45
C GLY A 178 6.83 -12.42 -7.94
N ALA A 179 5.57 -12.55 -7.53
CA ALA A 179 5.23 -12.78 -6.12
C ALA A 179 5.71 -14.16 -5.64
N CYS A 180 5.48 -15.22 -6.42
CA CYS A 180 5.95 -16.58 -6.10
C CYS A 180 7.49 -16.61 -6.01
N ALA A 181 8.17 -16.09 -7.01
CA ALA A 181 9.63 -16.01 -7.03
C ALA A 181 10.22 -15.25 -5.83
N ALA A 182 9.50 -14.24 -5.31
CA ALA A 182 9.94 -13.52 -4.12
C ALA A 182 9.89 -14.40 -2.86
N PHE A 183 8.86 -15.24 -2.69
CA PHE A 183 8.79 -16.22 -1.60
C PHE A 183 9.92 -17.24 -1.71
N ASP A 184 10.09 -17.85 -2.90
CA ASP A 184 11.04 -18.93 -3.11
C ASP A 184 12.51 -18.45 -2.96
N ARG A 185 12.81 -17.26 -3.49
CA ARG A 185 14.18 -16.77 -3.55
C ARG A 185 14.65 -16.10 -2.26
N TYR A 186 13.75 -15.39 -1.57
CA TYR A 186 14.13 -14.54 -0.44
C TYR A 186 13.54 -15.00 0.89
N GLY A 187 12.73 -16.07 0.91
CA GLY A 187 12.16 -16.67 2.11
C GLY A 187 11.24 -15.74 2.89
N VAL A 188 10.69 -14.69 2.27
CA VAL A 188 9.80 -13.75 2.94
C VAL A 188 8.47 -14.40 3.32
N ASP A 189 7.86 -13.93 4.41
CA ASP A 189 6.58 -14.46 4.91
C ASP A 189 5.38 -13.84 4.19
N GLY A 190 5.59 -12.72 3.48
CA GLY A 190 4.57 -12.03 2.72
C GLY A 190 5.16 -11.10 1.66
N VAL A 191 4.33 -10.75 0.68
CA VAL A 191 4.66 -9.73 -0.32
C VAL A 191 3.63 -8.61 -0.27
N MET A 192 4.12 -7.36 -0.30
CA MET A 192 3.26 -6.18 -0.37
C MET A 192 3.22 -5.65 -1.79
N VAL A 193 2.04 -5.65 -2.38
CA VAL A 193 1.79 -5.11 -3.72
C VAL A 193 1.32 -3.66 -3.62
N GLY A 194 2.00 -2.76 -4.31
CA GLY A 194 1.64 -1.34 -4.34
C GLY A 194 1.03 -0.94 -5.68
N ARG A 195 1.82 -0.27 -6.51
CA ARG A 195 1.38 0.35 -7.78
C ARG A 195 0.65 -0.59 -8.73
N ALA A 196 1.01 -1.86 -8.76
CA ALA A 196 0.39 -2.85 -9.65
C ALA A 196 -1.08 -3.15 -9.33
N SER A 197 -1.54 -2.86 -8.12
CA SER A 197 -2.96 -3.02 -7.76
C SER A 197 -3.83 -1.82 -8.15
N ILE A 198 -3.21 -0.68 -8.50
CA ILE A 198 -3.96 0.52 -8.92
C ILE A 198 -4.59 0.26 -10.28
N GLY A 199 -5.92 0.22 -10.33
CA GLY A 199 -6.68 -0.10 -11.54
C GLY A 199 -6.67 -1.59 -11.94
N ALA A 200 -6.07 -2.45 -11.11
CA ALA A 200 -6.05 -3.90 -11.30
C ALA A 200 -6.15 -4.66 -9.96
N PRO A 201 -7.18 -4.43 -9.14
CA PRO A 201 -7.27 -5.07 -7.82
C PRO A 201 -7.41 -6.60 -7.88
N TRP A 202 -7.85 -7.15 -9.01
CA TRP A 202 -7.90 -8.61 -9.25
C TRP A 202 -6.53 -9.30 -9.19
N ILE A 203 -5.42 -8.55 -9.26
CA ILE A 203 -4.06 -9.07 -9.14
C ILE A 203 -3.86 -9.90 -7.86
N PHE A 204 -4.53 -9.55 -6.77
CA PHE A 204 -4.45 -10.31 -5.52
C PHE A 204 -5.10 -11.68 -5.63
N GLY A 205 -6.22 -11.78 -6.36
CA GLY A 205 -6.86 -13.06 -6.68
C GLY A 205 -5.98 -13.94 -7.58
N GLU A 206 -5.40 -13.33 -8.61
CA GLU A 206 -4.48 -13.97 -9.54
C GLU A 206 -3.23 -14.49 -8.81
N MET A 207 -2.61 -13.70 -7.93
CA MET A 207 -1.48 -14.13 -7.12
C MET A 207 -1.83 -15.29 -6.18
N LYS A 208 -2.98 -15.26 -5.53
CA LYS A 208 -3.45 -16.36 -4.67
C LYS A 208 -3.68 -17.62 -5.45
N GLN A 209 -4.26 -17.53 -6.64
CA GLN A 209 -4.48 -18.67 -7.51
C GLN A 209 -3.14 -19.26 -7.95
N TYR A 210 -2.21 -18.42 -8.40
CA TYR A 210 -0.88 -18.88 -8.84
C TYR A 210 -0.11 -19.61 -7.72
N LEU A 211 -0.12 -19.04 -6.50
CA LEU A 211 0.52 -19.67 -5.34
C LEU A 211 -0.07 -21.04 -4.97
N ARG A 212 -1.35 -21.29 -5.27
CA ARG A 212 -2.00 -22.57 -4.99
C ARG A 212 -1.88 -23.59 -6.12
N GLU A 213 -1.94 -23.13 -7.37
CA GLU A 213 -2.19 -23.96 -8.55
C GLU A 213 -1.04 -23.91 -9.56
N GLY A 214 -0.06 -23.02 -9.38
CA GLY A 214 1.04 -22.80 -10.34
C GLY A 214 0.60 -22.15 -11.65
N ARG A 215 -0.66 -21.72 -11.76
CA ARG A 215 -1.25 -21.11 -12.95
C ARG A 215 -2.30 -20.09 -12.59
N VAL A 216 -2.59 -19.18 -13.51
CA VAL A 216 -3.67 -18.20 -13.39
C VAL A 216 -4.69 -18.43 -14.50
N THR A 217 -5.95 -18.49 -14.13
CA THR A 217 -7.06 -18.34 -15.07
C THR A 217 -7.50 -16.87 -15.06
N SER A 218 -7.25 -16.17 -16.17
CA SER A 218 -7.61 -14.76 -16.26
C SER A 218 -9.11 -14.57 -16.11
N LEU A 219 -9.50 -13.60 -15.30
CA LEU A 219 -10.91 -13.21 -15.19
C LEU A 219 -11.43 -12.70 -16.54
N PRO A 220 -12.68 -13.00 -16.91
CA PRO A 220 -13.33 -12.41 -18.07
C PRO A 220 -13.27 -10.88 -18.05
N ILE A 221 -13.24 -10.26 -19.21
CA ILE A 221 -13.22 -8.80 -19.36
C ILE A 221 -14.41 -8.18 -18.63
N SER A 222 -15.61 -8.75 -18.78
CA SER A 222 -16.82 -8.29 -18.09
C SER A 222 -16.67 -8.27 -16.57
N CYS A 223 -16.05 -9.29 -15.99
CA CYS A 223 -15.77 -9.32 -14.56
C CYS A 223 -14.78 -8.21 -14.12
N LYS A 224 -13.73 -7.98 -14.92
CA LYS A 224 -12.76 -6.91 -14.63
C LYS A 224 -13.40 -5.51 -14.75
N MET A 225 -14.26 -5.31 -15.76
CA MET A 225 -15.02 -4.08 -15.93
C MET A 225 -16.01 -3.86 -14.78
N GLU A 226 -16.69 -4.91 -14.32
CA GLU A 226 -17.59 -4.81 -13.17
C GLU A 226 -16.85 -4.44 -11.87
N VAL A 227 -15.62 -4.94 -11.66
CA VAL A 227 -14.78 -4.50 -10.54
C VAL A 227 -14.49 -2.99 -10.61
N LEU A 228 -14.18 -2.46 -11.79
CA LEU A 228 -13.96 -1.00 -11.94
C LEU A 228 -15.24 -0.19 -11.73
N ARG A 229 -16.39 -0.66 -12.24
CA ARG A 229 -17.69 -0.04 -11.99
C ARG A 229 -18.07 -0.05 -10.51
N ARG A 230 -17.82 -1.18 -9.83
CA ARG A 230 -18.05 -1.29 -8.39
C ARG A 230 -17.19 -0.30 -7.61
N GLN A 231 -15.89 -0.19 -7.90
CA GLN A 231 -15.01 0.80 -7.27
C GLN A 231 -15.52 2.24 -7.50
N LEU A 232 -16.06 2.52 -8.70
CA LEU A 232 -16.66 3.82 -9.01
C LEU A 232 -17.90 4.08 -8.14
N ARG A 233 -18.85 3.13 -8.06
CA ARG A 233 -20.06 3.25 -7.23
C ARG A 233 -19.70 3.48 -5.76
N GLU A 234 -18.88 2.61 -5.19
CA GLU A 234 -18.45 2.72 -3.79
C GLU A 234 -17.72 4.04 -3.50
N SER A 235 -16.92 4.54 -4.44
CA SER A 235 -16.26 5.82 -4.31
C SER A 235 -17.24 7.01 -4.31
N VAL A 236 -18.27 6.96 -5.14
CA VAL A 236 -19.32 7.98 -5.21
C VAL A 236 -20.20 7.95 -3.96
N GLU A 237 -20.62 6.77 -3.51
CA GLU A 237 -21.42 6.59 -2.29
C GLU A 237 -20.70 7.12 -1.06
N ARG A 238 -19.39 6.90 -0.96
CA ARG A 238 -18.58 7.34 0.18
C ARG A 238 -18.25 8.83 0.19
N LEU A 239 -18.09 9.45 -0.97
CA LEU A 239 -17.54 10.81 -1.08
C LEU A 239 -18.57 11.85 -1.55
N ASP A 240 -19.25 11.63 -2.58
CA ASP A 240 -20.21 12.27 -3.47
C ASP A 240 -19.81 12.02 -4.93
N GLU A 241 -20.68 12.34 -5.87
CA GLU A 241 -20.48 12.05 -7.29
C GLU A 241 -19.19 12.67 -7.83
N ARG A 242 -19.01 13.97 -7.65
CA ARG A 242 -17.85 14.69 -8.18
C ARG A 242 -16.54 14.20 -7.57
N ARG A 243 -16.45 14.10 -6.25
CA ARG A 243 -15.23 13.65 -5.55
C ARG A 243 -14.95 12.17 -5.82
N GLY A 244 -15.99 11.34 -5.87
CA GLY A 244 -15.89 9.93 -6.19
C GLY A 244 -15.31 9.68 -7.57
N ILE A 245 -15.80 10.40 -8.59
CA ILE A 245 -15.27 10.34 -9.96
C ILE A 245 -13.81 10.82 -10.00
N LEU A 246 -13.49 11.94 -9.37
CA LEU A 246 -12.10 12.43 -9.28
C LEU A 246 -11.17 11.43 -8.63
N HIS A 247 -11.63 10.72 -7.61
CA HIS A 247 -10.86 9.70 -6.90
C HIS A 247 -10.57 8.48 -7.79
N ILE A 248 -11.56 7.99 -8.54
CA ILE A 248 -11.42 6.82 -9.40
C ILE A 248 -10.58 7.07 -10.66
N ARG A 249 -10.41 8.32 -11.10
CA ARG A 249 -9.66 8.67 -12.32
C ARG A 249 -8.26 8.05 -12.37
N ARG A 250 -7.56 7.99 -11.23
CA ARG A 250 -6.23 7.38 -11.18
C ARG A 250 -6.27 5.89 -11.46
N HIS A 251 -7.32 5.18 -11.04
CA HIS A 251 -7.51 3.75 -11.27
C HIS A 251 -7.83 3.50 -12.75
N LEU A 252 -8.74 4.28 -13.33
CA LEU A 252 -9.06 4.23 -14.75
C LEU A 252 -7.87 4.59 -15.64
N ALA A 253 -7.03 5.54 -15.21
CA ALA A 253 -5.83 5.91 -15.96
C ALA A 253 -4.72 4.85 -15.91
N ALA A 254 -4.64 4.10 -14.82
CA ALA A 254 -3.56 3.15 -14.54
C ALA A 254 -3.90 1.70 -14.92
N THR A 255 -5.19 1.39 -15.12
CA THR A 255 -5.58 0.00 -15.41
C THR A 255 -4.87 -0.58 -16.63
N PRO A 256 -4.27 -1.77 -16.51
CA PRO A 256 -3.67 -2.46 -17.64
C PRO A 256 -4.72 -2.95 -18.66
N LEU A 257 -5.99 -3.03 -18.24
CA LEU A 257 -7.10 -3.52 -19.06
C LEU A 257 -7.29 -2.70 -20.35
N PHE A 258 -6.99 -1.41 -20.30
CA PHE A 258 -7.16 -0.52 -21.44
C PHE A 258 -5.91 -0.38 -22.31
N LYS A 259 -4.84 -1.11 -22.00
CA LYS A 259 -3.63 -1.10 -22.84
C LYS A 259 -3.86 -1.89 -24.12
N GLY A 260 -3.42 -1.32 -25.24
CA GLY A 260 -3.51 -1.97 -26.54
C GLY A 260 -4.80 -1.73 -27.31
N ILE A 261 -5.80 -1.03 -26.73
CA ILE A 261 -7.00 -0.65 -27.49
C ILE A 261 -6.60 0.36 -28.58
N PRO A 262 -6.87 0.07 -29.87
CA PRO A 262 -6.56 0.99 -30.96
C PRO A 262 -7.28 2.34 -30.79
N HIS A 263 -6.61 3.43 -31.16
CA HIS A 263 -7.18 4.79 -31.13
C HIS A 263 -7.81 5.23 -29.80
N PHE A 264 -7.37 4.64 -28.67
CA PHE A 264 -7.96 4.85 -27.33
C PHE A 264 -7.75 6.26 -26.75
N ARG A 265 -6.89 7.09 -27.35
CA ARG A 265 -6.50 8.39 -26.79
C ARG A 265 -7.70 9.30 -26.49
N GLU A 266 -8.63 9.45 -27.45
CA GLU A 266 -9.80 10.33 -27.29
C GLU A 266 -10.77 9.78 -26.24
N THR A 267 -11.05 8.48 -26.28
CA THR A 267 -11.87 7.78 -25.28
C THR A 267 -11.29 7.94 -23.88
N ARG A 268 -9.97 7.78 -23.73
CA ARG A 268 -9.28 8.00 -22.46
C ARG A 268 -9.40 9.43 -21.96
N ILE A 269 -9.28 10.43 -22.86
CA ILE A 269 -9.45 11.84 -22.50
C ILE A 269 -10.88 12.09 -22.03
N ALA A 270 -11.88 11.62 -22.76
CA ALA A 270 -13.30 11.74 -22.40
C ALA A 270 -13.57 11.11 -21.03
N MET A 271 -13.12 9.88 -20.82
CA MET A 271 -13.27 9.15 -19.55
C MET A 271 -12.65 9.91 -18.36
N LEU A 272 -11.45 10.47 -18.53
CA LEU A 272 -10.76 11.21 -17.47
C LEU A 272 -11.29 12.63 -17.28
N ARG A 273 -12.12 13.15 -18.21
CA ARG A 273 -12.78 14.45 -18.11
C ARG A 273 -14.23 14.36 -17.63
N ALA A 274 -14.87 13.20 -17.70
CA ALA A 274 -16.22 12.99 -17.22
C ALA A 274 -16.38 13.50 -15.78
N GLU A 275 -17.43 14.26 -15.51
CA GLU A 275 -17.70 14.85 -14.19
C GLU A 275 -18.94 14.25 -13.53
N THR A 276 -19.77 13.54 -14.30
CA THR A 276 -20.96 12.85 -13.84
C THR A 276 -20.92 11.35 -14.15
N LEU A 277 -21.68 10.56 -13.42
CA LEU A 277 -21.88 9.13 -13.72
C LEU A 277 -22.58 8.95 -15.08
N ALA A 278 -23.51 9.86 -15.41
CA ALA A 278 -24.21 9.85 -16.69
C ALA A 278 -23.25 9.99 -17.90
N ASP A 279 -22.17 10.74 -17.74
CA ASP A 279 -21.13 10.87 -18.76
C ASP A 279 -20.17 9.67 -18.77
N LEU A 280 -19.84 9.14 -17.60
CA LEU A 280 -18.78 8.15 -17.46
C LEU A 280 -19.22 6.72 -17.81
N TYR A 281 -20.42 6.31 -17.42
CA TYR A 281 -20.92 4.95 -17.68
C TYR A 281 -21.00 4.61 -19.18
N PRO A 282 -21.58 5.45 -20.07
CA PRO A 282 -21.60 5.14 -21.50
C PRO A 282 -20.21 4.98 -22.12
N ILE A 283 -19.21 5.71 -21.57
CA ILE A 283 -17.81 5.56 -22.02
C ILE A 283 -17.26 4.20 -21.59
N LEU A 284 -17.51 3.79 -20.34
CA LEU A 284 -17.06 2.48 -19.84
C LEU A 284 -17.73 1.32 -20.57
N ASP A 285 -19.02 1.44 -20.93
CA ASP A 285 -19.74 0.43 -21.72
C ASP A 285 -19.13 0.28 -23.10
N ARG A 286 -18.89 1.40 -23.79
CA ARG A 286 -18.20 1.41 -25.10
C ARG A 286 -16.79 0.80 -25.03
N VAL A 287 -16.06 1.05 -23.94
CA VAL A 287 -14.73 0.47 -23.74
C VAL A 287 -14.81 -1.04 -23.54
N GLU A 288 -15.82 -1.52 -22.82
CA GLU A 288 -16.05 -2.96 -22.65
C GLU A 288 -16.34 -3.65 -23.99
N ASP A 289 -17.22 -3.06 -24.82
CA ASP A 289 -17.51 -3.58 -26.16
C ASP A 289 -16.24 -3.69 -27.01
N LEU A 290 -15.41 -2.62 -27.04
CA LEU A 290 -14.14 -2.62 -27.78
C LEU A 290 -13.15 -3.69 -27.29
N LEU A 291 -13.14 -3.98 -25.99
CA LEU A 291 -12.30 -5.02 -25.43
C LEU A 291 -12.80 -6.43 -25.77
N GLN A 292 -14.12 -6.64 -25.80
CA GLN A 292 -14.73 -7.92 -26.16
C GLN A 292 -14.53 -8.21 -27.64
N ASP A 293 -14.70 -7.22 -28.51
CA ASP A 293 -14.47 -7.37 -29.97
C ASP A 293 -13.00 -7.69 -30.28
N SER A 294 -12.06 -7.14 -29.49
CA SER A 294 -10.62 -7.39 -29.66
C SER A 294 -10.17 -8.76 -29.14
N ALA A 295 -11.00 -9.42 -28.35
CA ALA A 295 -10.70 -10.74 -27.74
C ALA A 295 -11.26 -11.93 -28.57
N ASN A 296 -12.17 -11.66 -29.50
CA ASN A 296 -12.72 -12.58 -30.48
C ASN A 296 -11.90 -12.54 -31.79
#